data_8b09fb9d71dfe84f2c8d091fcc2fa830
#
_entry.id   8b09fb9d71dfe84f2c8d091fcc2fa830
#
_cell.length_a   1.000
_cell.length_b   1.000
_cell.length_c   1.000
_cell.angle_alpha   90.00
_cell.angle_beta   90.00
_cell.angle_gamma   90.00
#
_symmetry.space_group_name_H-M   'P 1'
#
loop_
_entity.id
_entity.type
_entity.pdbx_description
1 polymer ?
#
loop_
_entity_poly.entity_id
_entity_poly.type
_entity_poly.pdbx_seq_one_letter_code
_entity_poly.pdbx_strand_id
1 'polypeptide(L)'
;MTTNLERDRNQQRLSFGQAAAAYDEIRPSYPREAVAWSLDGHDRTVLDLGAGTGLLTLVIGQVAETVIPVEPDPGMRAQLEARTPGVIARAGSAEQIPADDSTIDAVLAGQAYHWFDHEKAHVEIARVLKPGGVFAPIWNIRDERVAWVQALSDAFEGRAMPGYNRQVEKATFGDLFGPVEARRFDHSVTTTADGMVALMSSRSYFLTADDDTRQAMTAKVRDLVAPLGDQFELPYVTYCFRAYKL
;
A
#
# COMPACT_ATOMS: atom_id res chain seq x y z
N MET A 1 -25.44 -13.36 5.95
CA MET A 1 -24.52 -14.49 6.25
C MET A 1 -23.20 -14.17 5.57
N THR A 2 -22.21 -13.72 6.32
CA THR A 2 -20.85 -13.43 5.82
C THR A 2 -20.23 -14.74 5.37
N THR A 3 -19.73 -14.82 4.15
CA THR A 3 -19.08 -16.02 3.60
C THR A 3 -17.78 -16.33 4.35
N ASN A 4 -17.32 -17.59 4.37
CA ASN A 4 -16.04 -17.96 4.99
C ASN A 4 -14.86 -17.15 4.41
N LEU A 5 -14.91 -16.81 3.13
CA LEU A 5 -13.92 -15.97 2.44
C LEU A 5 -13.86 -14.53 2.99
N GLU A 6 -15.00 -13.95 3.37
CA GLU A 6 -15.05 -12.60 3.99
C GLU A 6 -14.52 -12.62 5.42
N ARG A 7 -14.76 -13.71 6.17
CA ARG A 7 -14.19 -13.89 7.51
C ARG A 7 -12.67 -14.05 7.46
N ASP A 8 -12.16 -14.85 6.54
CA ASP A 8 -10.72 -15.06 6.36
C ASP A 8 -10.01 -13.77 5.92
N ARG A 9 -10.59 -12.98 5.02
CA ARG A 9 -10.06 -11.66 4.63
C ARG A 9 -10.05 -10.68 5.81
N ASN A 10 -11.10 -10.62 6.60
CA ASN A 10 -11.17 -9.77 7.79
C ASN A 10 -10.17 -10.20 8.87
N GLN A 11 -9.98 -11.50 9.07
CA GLN A 11 -9.02 -12.04 10.03
C GLN A 11 -7.57 -11.77 9.61
N GLN A 12 -7.25 -11.91 8.32
CA GLN A 12 -5.94 -11.53 7.77
C GLN A 12 -5.69 -10.02 7.89
N ARG A 13 -6.70 -9.18 7.62
CA ARG A 13 -6.60 -7.71 7.73
C ARG A 13 -6.31 -7.26 9.17
N LEU A 14 -6.89 -7.91 10.18
CA LEU A 14 -6.72 -7.58 11.60
C LEU A 14 -5.46 -8.22 12.24
N SER A 15 -4.85 -9.24 11.63
CA SER A 15 -3.64 -9.89 12.15
C SER A 15 -2.36 -9.05 11.97
N PHE A 16 -2.40 -8.02 11.15
CA PHE A 16 -1.27 -7.13 10.90
C PHE A 16 -0.94 -6.18 12.06
N GLY A 17 -1.92 -5.86 12.93
CA GLY A 17 -1.75 -4.86 13.99
C GLY A 17 -0.70 -5.19 15.06
N GLN A 18 -0.45 -6.47 15.36
CA GLN A 18 0.53 -6.88 16.38
C GLN A 18 1.99 -6.93 15.88
N ALA A 19 2.19 -7.10 14.58
CA ALA A 19 3.52 -7.11 13.95
C ALA A 19 3.89 -5.76 13.31
N ALA A 20 2.99 -4.79 13.36
CA ALA A 20 3.03 -3.58 12.55
C ALA A 20 4.25 -2.67 12.81
N ALA A 21 4.77 -2.56 14.02
CA ALA A 21 5.90 -1.68 14.33
C ALA A 21 7.23 -2.12 13.68
N ALA A 22 7.55 -3.41 13.76
CA ALA A 22 8.74 -3.97 13.09
C ALA A 22 8.56 -4.08 11.56
N TYR A 23 7.31 -4.15 11.11
CA TYR A 23 6.90 -4.26 9.72
C TYR A 23 7.12 -2.97 8.93
N ASP A 24 7.04 -1.84 9.59
CA ASP A 24 6.95 -0.51 9.00
C ASP A 24 8.32 0.15 8.73
N GLU A 25 9.31 -0.12 9.59
CA GLU A 25 10.65 0.43 9.44
C GLU A 25 11.38 -0.06 8.17
N ILE A 26 10.88 -1.16 7.59
CA ILE A 26 11.53 -1.88 6.50
C ILE A 26 10.80 -1.70 5.17
N ARG A 27 9.58 -1.14 5.19
CA ARG A 27 8.82 -0.90 3.95
C ARG A 27 9.27 0.39 3.25
N PRO A 28 9.35 0.36 1.89
CA PRO A 28 9.68 1.56 1.16
C PRO A 28 8.59 2.63 1.33
N SER A 29 9.00 3.86 1.52
CA SER A 29 8.14 5.02 1.38
C SER A 29 7.76 5.22 -0.09
N TYR A 30 6.86 6.14 -0.36
CA TYR A 30 6.44 6.48 -1.73
C TYR A 30 7.28 7.65 -2.26
N PRO A 31 7.71 7.64 -3.54
CA PRO A 31 8.33 8.81 -4.15
C PRO A 31 7.38 10.01 -4.11
N ARG A 32 7.87 11.17 -3.71
CA ARG A 32 7.08 12.39 -3.63
C ARG A 32 6.45 12.77 -4.98
N GLU A 33 7.20 12.59 -6.07
CA GLU A 33 6.73 12.82 -7.43
C GLU A 33 5.60 11.87 -7.85
N ALA A 34 5.58 10.63 -7.32
CA ALA A 34 4.50 9.69 -7.57
C ALA A 34 3.21 10.15 -6.91
N VAL A 35 3.29 10.63 -5.66
CA VAL A 35 2.14 11.17 -4.93
C VAL A 35 1.66 12.48 -5.58
N ALA A 36 2.58 13.38 -5.93
CA ALA A 36 2.22 14.64 -6.60
C ALA A 36 1.52 14.41 -7.95
N TRP A 37 2.02 13.45 -8.76
CA TRP A 37 1.34 13.07 -10.00
C TRP A 37 -0.05 12.50 -9.75
N SER A 38 -0.21 11.68 -8.71
CA SER A 38 -1.50 11.07 -8.36
C SER A 38 -2.55 12.10 -7.93
N LEU A 39 -2.12 13.22 -7.34
CA LEU A 39 -3.00 14.31 -6.93
C LEU A 39 -3.42 15.23 -8.10
N ASP A 40 -2.59 15.40 -9.11
CA ASP A 40 -2.84 16.25 -10.27
C ASP A 40 -3.34 17.68 -9.92
N GLY A 41 -2.77 18.28 -8.87
CA GLY A 41 -3.18 19.58 -8.36
C GLY A 41 -4.42 19.58 -7.47
N HIS A 42 -4.98 18.40 -7.12
CA HIS A 42 -6.07 18.23 -6.16
C HIS A 42 -5.50 18.03 -4.75
N ASP A 43 -4.75 19.00 -4.25
CA ASP A 43 -3.88 18.89 -3.08
C ASP A 43 -4.40 19.63 -1.82
N ARG A 44 -5.61 20.22 -1.85
CA ARG A 44 -6.13 20.99 -0.71
C ARG A 44 -6.59 20.09 0.43
N THR A 45 -7.46 19.11 0.14
CA THR A 45 -7.96 18.15 1.14
C THR A 45 -7.86 16.75 0.56
N VAL A 46 -6.87 16.01 1.01
CA VAL A 46 -6.55 14.66 0.53
C VAL A 46 -6.90 13.63 1.59
N LEU A 47 -7.62 12.59 1.18
CA LEU A 47 -7.95 11.46 2.04
C LEU A 47 -7.01 10.29 1.70
N ASP A 48 -6.32 9.73 2.72
CA ASP A 48 -5.54 8.50 2.63
C ASP A 48 -6.42 7.33 3.11
N LEU A 49 -6.89 6.52 2.18
CA LEU A 49 -7.87 5.46 2.42
C LEU A 49 -7.20 4.09 2.63
N GLY A 50 -7.41 3.50 3.80
CA GLY A 50 -6.65 2.35 4.26
C GLY A 50 -5.22 2.74 4.59
N ALA A 51 -5.09 3.81 5.39
CA ALA A 51 -3.82 4.50 5.65
C ALA A 51 -2.78 3.64 6.38
N GLY A 52 -3.22 2.54 7.01
CA GLY A 52 -2.35 1.64 7.75
C GLY A 52 -1.59 2.40 8.84
N THR A 53 -0.29 2.26 8.84
CA THR A 53 0.63 2.91 9.79
C THR A 53 1.12 4.29 9.33
N GLY A 54 0.57 4.82 8.21
CA GLY A 54 0.78 6.21 7.79
C GLY A 54 1.96 6.46 6.84
N LEU A 55 2.53 5.45 6.20
CA LEU A 55 3.63 5.65 5.25
C LEU A 55 3.25 6.57 4.08
N LEU A 56 2.06 6.39 3.51
CA LEU A 56 1.55 7.27 2.45
C LEU A 56 1.11 8.61 3.03
N THR A 57 0.45 8.62 4.20
CA THR A 57 0.05 9.83 4.93
C THR A 57 1.21 10.82 5.10
N LEU A 58 2.41 10.33 5.49
CA LEU A 58 3.61 11.15 5.63
C LEU A 58 4.00 11.86 4.32
N VAL A 59 3.90 11.16 3.19
CA VAL A 59 4.28 11.73 1.90
C VAL A 59 3.19 12.68 1.39
N ILE A 60 1.91 12.36 1.60
CA ILE A 60 0.81 13.27 1.28
C ILE A 60 0.98 14.58 2.05
N GLY A 61 1.33 14.53 3.34
CA GLY A 61 1.56 15.73 4.17
C GLY A 61 2.71 16.64 3.70
N GLN A 62 3.56 16.17 2.77
CA GLN A 62 4.62 16.98 2.15
C GLN A 62 4.16 17.72 0.88
N VAL A 63 3.01 17.35 0.32
CA VAL A 63 2.53 17.83 -0.97
C VAL A 63 1.09 18.36 -0.92
N ALA A 64 0.34 18.10 0.14
CA ALA A 64 -1.04 18.52 0.31
C ALA A 64 -1.19 19.51 1.48
N GLU A 65 -2.20 20.37 1.42
CA GLU A 65 -2.52 21.32 2.50
C GLU A 65 -3.09 20.59 3.74
N THR A 66 -3.95 19.61 3.52
CA THR A 66 -4.60 18.83 4.58
C THR A 66 -4.64 17.36 4.18
N VAL A 67 -4.23 16.47 5.08
CA VAL A 67 -4.38 15.02 4.94
C VAL A 67 -5.34 14.46 5.98
N ILE A 68 -6.27 13.60 5.54
CA ILE A 68 -7.24 12.90 6.37
C ILE A 68 -7.00 11.40 6.21
N PRO A 69 -6.28 10.75 7.11
CA PRO A 69 -6.11 9.31 7.06
C PRO A 69 -7.35 8.59 7.59
N VAL A 70 -7.77 7.54 6.90
CA VAL A 70 -8.87 6.65 7.27
C VAL A 70 -8.35 5.22 7.34
N GLU A 71 -8.48 4.59 8.51
CA GLU A 71 -7.98 3.24 8.75
C GLU A 71 -8.90 2.49 9.73
N PRO A 72 -9.37 1.27 9.39
CA PRO A 72 -10.26 0.53 10.27
C PRO A 72 -9.57 -0.06 11.51
N ASP A 73 -8.29 -0.46 11.44
CA ASP A 73 -7.58 -1.10 12.55
C ASP A 73 -7.11 -0.07 13.59
N PRO A 74 -7.53 -0.18 14.86
CA PRO A 74 -7.16 0.78 15.91
C PRO A 74 -5.67 0.75 16.25
N GLY A 75 -5.00 -0.40 16.14
CA GLY A 75 -3.56 -0.52 16.40
C GLY A 75 -2.74 0.18 15.32
N MET A 76 -3.15 0.06 14.05
CA MET A 76 -2.53 0.80 12.95
C MET A 76 -2.75 2.31 13.07
N ARG A 77 -3.98 2.75 13.44
CA ARG A 77 -4.23 4.19 13.70
C ARG A 77 -3.33 4.75 14.79
N ALA A 78 -3.17 4.03 15.91
CA ALA A 78 -2.29 4.48 16.98
C ALA A 78 -0.83 4.65 16.53
N GLN A 79 -0.34 3.76 15.68
CA GLN A 79 1.01 3.87 15.09
C GLN A 79 1.12 5.02 14.09
N LEU A 80 0.10 5.21 13.25
CA LEU A 80 0.01 6.34 12.33
C LEU A 80 0.10 7.66 13.09
N GLU A 81 -0.70 7.84 14.13
CA GLU A 81 -0.73 9.05 14.96
C GLU A 81 0.60 9.30 15.68
N ALA A 82 1.25 8.25 16.16
CA ALA A 82 2.59 8.35 16.75
C ALA A 82 3.65 8.80 15.72
N ARG A 83 3.51 8.37 14.46
CA ARG A 83 4.42 8.71 13.36
C ARG A 83 4.16 10.08 12.75
N THR A 84 2.92 10.54 12.76
CA THR A 84 2.47 11.79 12.15
C THR A 84 1.92 12.77 13.20
N PRO A 85 2.77 13.40 14.03
CA PRO A 85 2.31 14.28 15.09
C PRO A 85 1.38 15.38 14.56
N GLY A 86 0.20 15.52 15.18
CA GLY A 86 -0.81 16.50 14.79
C GLY A 86 -1.81 16.00 13.74
N VAL A 87 -1.64 14.80 13.20
CA VAL A 87 -2.61 14.14 12.30
C VAL A 87 -3.42 13.13 13.11
N ILE A 88 -4.74 13.21 13.03
CA ILE A 88 -5.67 12.28 13.71
C ILE A 88 -6.28 11.36 12.66
N ALA A 89 -6.07 10.06 12.83
CA ALA A 89 -6.64 9.05 11.96
C ALA A 89 -8.11 8.79 12.31
N ARG A 90 -8.96 8.79 11.29
CA ARG A 90 -10.39 8.48 11.44
C ARG A 90 -10.61 6.97 11.34
N ALA A 91 -11.47 6.45 12.22
CA ALA A 91 -11.94 5.07 12.12
C ALA A 91 -12.95 4.96 10.97
N GLY A 92 -12.68 4.11 9.98
CA GLY A 92 -13.56 3.91 8.83
C GLY A 92 -13.00 2.88 7.86
N SER A 93 -13.77 2.58 6.82
CA SER A 93 -13.38 1.66 5.74
C SER A 93 -13.66 2.29 4.38
N ALA A 94 -13.23 1.63 3.30
CA ALA A 94 -13.51 2.08 1.95
C ALA A 94 -15.01 2.02 1.59
N GLU A 95 -15.75 1.17 2.27
CA GLU A 95 -17.19 0.97 2.10
C GLU A 95 -18.04 1.92 2.98
N GLN A 96 -17.39 2.61 3.93
CA GLN A 96 -18.01 3.58 4.82
C GLN A 96 -16.97 4.63 5.24
N ILE A 97 -16.82 5.65 4.41
CA ILE A 97 -15.83 6.71 4.60
C ILE A 97 -16.38 7.78 5.55
N PRO A 98 -15.70 8.10 6.67
CA PRO A 98 -16.16 9.08 7.65
C PRO A 98 -15.85 10.53 7.19
N ALA A 99 -16.41 10.92 6.07
CA ALA A 99 -16.32 12.26 5.49
C ALA A 99 -17.66 12.64 4.85
N ASP A 100 -17.96 13.95 4.83
CA ASP A 100 -19.17 14.48 4.21
C ASP A 100 -19.10 14.41 2.68
N ASP A 101 -20.26 14.47 2.04
CA ASP A 101 -20.38 14.45 0.58
C ASP A 101 -19.65 15.63 -0.05
N SER A 102 -18.89 15.38 -1.09
CA SER A 102 -18.23 16.40 -1.92
C SER A 102 -17.33 17.37 -1.13
N THR A 103 -16.58 16.84 -0.13
CA THR A 103 -15.65 17.63 0.68
C THR A 103 -14.18 17.36 0.36
N ILE A 104 -13.86 16.25 -0.30
CA ILE A 104 -12.51 15.76 -0.57
C ILE A 104 -12.09 16.11 -2.00
N ASP A 105 -10.87 16.63 -2.17
CA ASP A 105 -10.30 16.93 -3.49
C ASP A 105 -9.69 15.68 -4.14
N ALA A 106 -9.00 14.84 -3.35
CA ALA A 106 -8.42 13.59 -3.83
C ALA A 106 -8.52 12.48 -2.78
N VAL A 107 -8.73 11.23 -3.22
CA VAL A 107 -8.64 10.01 -2.41
C VAL A 107 -7.48 9.17 -2.94
N LEU A 108 -6.48 8.93 -2.10
CA LEU A 108 -5.37 8.03 -2.39
C LEU A 108 -5.51 6.74 -1.58
N ALA A 109 -5.03 5.61 -2.12
CA ALA A 109 -5.03 4.32 -1.43
C ALA A 109 -3.68 3.61 -1.68
N GLY A 110 -2.79 3.65 -0.68
CA GLY A 110 -1.47 3.04 -0.75
C GLY A 110 -1.47 1.57 -0.33
N GLN A 111 -1.19 0.63 -1.25
CA GLN A 111 -1.19 -0.82 -0.97
C GLN A 111 -2.49 -1.35 -0.34
N ALA A 112 -3.61 -0.65 -0.49
CA ALA A 112 -4.86 -0.95 0.22
C ALA A 112 -6.02 -1.38 -0.70
N TYR A 113 -6.08 -0.85 -1.92
CA TYR A 113 -7.23 -0.99 -2.82
C TYR A 113 -7.67 -2.43 -3.09
N HIS A 114 -6.76 -3.40 -3.11
CA HIS A 114 -7.09 -4.82 -3.31
C HIS A 114 -7.86 -5.48 -2.15
N TRP A 115 -7.98 -4.78 -1.02
CA TRP A 115 -8.79 -5.23 0.12
C TRP A 115 -10.24 -4.73 0.07
N PHE A 116 -10.54 -3.75 -0.79
CA PHE A 116 -11.83 -3.09 -0.85
C PHE A 116 -12.90 -3.97 -1.53
N ASP A 117 -14.14 -3.83 -1.09
CA ASP A 117 -15.31 -4.20 -1.88
C ASP A 117 -15.50 -3.12 -2.95
N HIS A 118 -14.99 -3.35 -4.15
CA HIS A 118 -14.89 -2.34 -5.18
C HIS A 118 -16.25 -1.72 -5.54
N GLU A 119 -17.33 -2.51 -5.55
CA GLU A 119 -18.67 -1.99 -5.89
C GLU A 119 -19.13 -0.96 -4.87
N LYS A 120 -18.95 -1.21 -3.57
CA LYS A 120 -19.32 -0.27 -2.50
C LYS A 120 -18.30 0.86 -2.35
N ALA A 121 -17.02 0.52 -2.41
CA ALA A 121 -15.95 1.49 -2.24
C ALA A 121 -15.98 2.58 -3.31
N HIS A 122 -16.23 2.24 -4.59
CA HIS A 122 -16.33 3.25 -5.65
C HIS A 122 -17.47 4.23 -5.41
N VAL A 123 -18.62 3.79 -4.90
CA VAL A 123 -19.75 4.65 -4.54
C VAL A 123 -19.38 5.61 -3.42
N GLU A 124 -18.76 5.10 -2.35
CA GLU A 124 -18.33 5.92 -1.21
C GLU A 124 -17.22 6.90 -1.57
N ILE A 125 -16.22 6.47 -2.33
CA ILE A 125 -15.14 7.33 -2.84
C ILE A 125 -15.74 8.44 -3.71
N ALA A 126 -16.64 8.10 -4.64
CA ALA A 126 -17.33 9.11 -5.45
C ALA A 126 -18.20 10.03 -4.61
N ARG A 127 -18.87 9.54 -3.56
CA ARG A 127 -19.69 10.37 -2.66
C ARG A 127 -18.87 11.47 -2.01
N VAL A 128 -17.73 11.12 -1.42
CA VAL A 128 -16.90 12.08 -0.68
C VAL A 128 -16.10 13.02 -1.57
N LEU A 129 -15.75 12.60 -2.79
CA LEU A 129 -15.02 13.42 -3.75
C LEU A 129 -15.89 14.57 -4.26
N LYS A 130 -15.30 15.75 -4.39
CA LYS A 130 -15.88 16.88 -5.15
C LYS A 130 -16.06 16.49 -6.62
N PRO A 131 -16.97 17.17 -7.36
CA PRO A 131 -17.03 16.98 -8.82
C PRO A 131 -15.66 17.20 -9.46
N GLY A 132 -15.23 16.28 -10.31
CA GLY A 132 -13.91 16.29 -10.92
C GLY A 132 -12.74 15.92 -9.99
N GLY A 133 -13.01 15.57 -8.74
CA GLY A 133 -11.99 15.11 -7.79
C GLY A 133 -11.35 13.78 -8.21
N VAL A 134 -10.16 13.49 -7.67
CA VAL A 134 -9.31 12.37 -8.10
C VAL A 134 -9.38 11.18 -7.16
N PHE A 135 -9.51 9.98 -7.71
CA PHE A 135 -9.21 8.72 -7.01
C PHE A 135 -7.93 8.11 -7.55
N ALA A 136 -6.97 7.79 -6.67
CA ALA A 136 -5.67 7.26 -7.06
C ALA A 136 -5.15 6.13 -6.14
N PRO A 137 -5.32 4.87 -6.52
CA PRO A 137 -4.60 3.75 -5.88
C PRO A 137 -3.14 3.72 -6.31
N ILE A 138 -2.24 3.41 -5.34
CA ILE A 138 -0.78 3.43 -5.51
C ILE A 138 -0.17 2.15 -4.92
N TRP A 139 0.82 1.59 -5.62
CA TRP A 139 1.55 0.41 -5.15
C TRP A 139 3.05 0.53 -5.33
N ASN A 140 3.81 0.16 -4.31
CA ASN A 140 5.22 -0.13 -4.39
C ASN A 140 5.43 -1.62 -4.63
N ILE A 141 6.11 -1.96 -5.73
CA ILE A 141 6.44 -3.33 -6.11
C ILE A 141 7.94 -3.41 -6.32
N ARG A 142 8.58 -4.47 -5.84
CA ARG A 142 10.00 -4.72 -6.11
C ARG A 142 10.22 -4.85 -7.62
N ASP A 143 11.30 -4.27 -8.11
CA ASP A 143 11.59 -4.27 -9.55
C ASP A 143 12.19 -5.60 -10.02
N GLU A 144 11.32 -6.50 -10.46
CA GLU A 144 11.70 -7.83 -10.97
C GLU A 144 12.42 -7.78 -12.35
N ARG A 145 12.61 -6.59 -12.94
CA ARG A 145 13.50 -6.41 -14.10
C ARG A 145 14.97 -6.61 -13.71
N VAL A 146 15.28 -6.49 -12.42
CA VAL A 146 16.62 -6.72 -11.86
C VAL A 146 16.77 -8.19 -11.47
N ALA A 147 17.76 -8.86 -12.02
CA ALA A 147 17.89 -10.32 -11.97
C ALA A 147 17.88 -10.92 -10.55
N TRP A 148 18.54 -10.31 -9.57
CA TRP A 148 18.54 -10.82 -8.20
C TRP A 148 17.19 -10.63 -7.50
N VAL A 149 16.45 -9.57 -7.85
CA VAL A 149 15.09 -9.31 -7.34
C VAL A 149 14.12 -10.34 -7.90
N GLN A 150 14.24 -10.66 -9.20
CA GLN A 150 13.48 -11.74 -9.82
C GLN A 150 13.80 -13.08 -9.15
N ALA A 151 15.08 -13.40 -8.95
CA ALA A 151 15.49 -14.63 -8.27
C ALA A 151 14.94 -14.73 -6.84
N LEU A 152 14.85 -13.59 -6.12
CA LEU A 152 14.23 -13.53 -4.81
C LEU A 152 12.72 -13.80 -4.90
N SER A 153 12.02 -13.25 -5.88
CA SER A 153 10.60 -13.51 -6.10
C SER A 153 10.36 -14.98 -6.46
N ASP A 154 11.12 -15.54 -7.39
CA ASP A 154 11.03 -16.94 -7.82
C ASP A 154 11.27 -17.92 -6.65
N ALA A 155 12.20 -17.60 -5.76
CA ALA A 155 12.49 -18.42 -4.58
C ALA A 155 11.32 -18.54 -3.60
N PHE A 156 10.38 -17.60 -3.67
CA PHE A 156 9.19 -17.52 -2.82
C PHE A 156 7.87 -17.56 -3.62
N GLU A 157 7.92 -17.86 -4.93
CA GLU A 157 6.75 -18.02 -5.78
C GLU A 157 5.79 -19.12 -5.27
N GLY A 158 4.49 -18.92 -5.53
CA GLY A 158 3.41 -19.71 -4.96
C GLY A 158 2.99 -19.26 -3.55
N ARG A 159 3.73 -18.32 -2.96
CA ARG A 159 3.43 -17.72 -1.65
C ARG A 159 3.14 -16.22 -1.73
N ALA A 160 3.49 -15.55 -2.84
CA ALA A 160 3.08 -14.18 -3.16
C ALA A 160 1.83 -14.22 -4.05
N MET A 161 1.04 -13.13 -4.05
CA MET A 161 -0.14 -13.04 -4.92
C MET A 161 0.28 -12.95 -6.39
N PRO A 162 0.03 -13.98 -7.23
CA PRO A 162 0.40 -13.94 -8.65
C PRO A 162 -0.50 -12.96 -9.41
N GLY A 163 0.08 -12.24 -10.35
CA GLY A 163 -0.69 -11.51 -11.36
C GLY A 163 -1.17 -10.11 -10.98
N TYR A 164 -0.69 -9.56 -9.87
CA TYR A 164 -1.02 -8.21 -9.43
C TYR A 164 -0.76 -7.13 -10.51
N ASN A 165 0.36 -7.23 -11.23
CA ASN A 165 0.73 -6.30 -12.30
C ASN A 165 -0.21 -6.32 -13.51
N ARG A 166 -0.85 -7.47 -13.83
CA ARG A 166 -1.72 -7.59 -15.02
C ARG A 166 -3.17 -7.14 -14.78
N GLN A 167 -3.65 -7.20 -13.54
CA GLN A 167 -5.02 -6.78 -13.22
C GLN A 167 -5.15 -5.26 -13.17
N VAL A 168 -4.08 -4.55 -12.85
CA VAL A 168 -4.10 -3.10 -12.68
C VAL A 168 -4.01 -2.36 -14.02
N GLU A 169 -3.35 -2.93 -15.04
CA GLU A 169 -3.26 -2.33 -16.37
C GLU A 169 -4.61 -2.22 -17.12
N LYS A 170 -5.65 -2.91 -16.64
CA LYS A 170 -7.03 -2.87 -17.17
C LYS A 170 -8.03 -2.35 -16.16
N ALA A 171 -7.57 -1.66 -15.11
CA ALA A 171 -8.43 -1.19 -14.06
C ALA A 171 -9.46 -0.19 -14.61
N THR A 172 -10.72 -0.43 -14.31
CA THR A 172 -11.77 0.58 -14.36
C THR A 172 -12.26 0.81 -12.93
N PHE A 173 -12.62 2.04 -12.60
CA PHE A 173 -13.19 2.35 -11.29
C PHE A 173 -14.73 2.50 -11.38
N GLY A 174 -15.35 1.78 -12.33
CA GLY A 174 -16.78 1.80 -12.57
C GLY A 174 -17.27 3.07 -13.29
N ASP A 175 -18.57 3.17 -13.45
CA ASP A 175 -19.23 4.22 -14.25
C ASP A 175 -19.24 5.62 -13.59
N LEU A 176 -18.80 5.69 -12.33
CA LEU A 176 -18.70 6.95 -11.58
C LEU A 176 -17.40 7.71 -11.85
N PHE A 177 -16.47 7.07 -12.56
CA PHE A 177 -15.14 7.62 -12.86
C PHE A 177 -14.86 7.59 -14.35
N GLY A 178 -14.06 8.56 -14.79
CA GLY A 178 -13.56 8.64 -16.16
C GLY A 178 -12.48 7.57 -16.45
N PRO A 179 -11.85 7.66 -17.62
CA PRO A 179 -10.75 6.76 -17.99
C PRO A 179 -9.62 6.74 -16.97
N VAL A 180 -9.07 5.56 -16.71
CA VAL A 180 -7.93 5.41 -15.81
C VAL A 180 -6.64 5.78 -16.54
N GLU A 181 -5.89 6.71 -15.96
CA GLU A 181 -4.52 7.02 -16.34
C GLU A 181 -3.55 6.23 -15.46
N ALA A 182 -2.44 5.77 -16.02
CA ALA A 182 -1.42 5.02 -15.31
C ALA A 182 -0.03 5.61 -15.51
N ARG A 183 0.78 5.64 -14.44
CA ARG A 183 2.19 6.03 -14.50
C ARG A 183 3.00 5.20 -13.52
N ARG A 184 4.27 4.98 -13.84
CA ARG A 184 5.22 4.30 -12.96
C ARG A 184 6.40 5.21 -12.63
N PHE A 185 6.95 5.03 -11.42
CA PHE A 185 8.11 5.76 -10.91
C PHE A 185 9.10 4.76 -10.35
N ASP A 186 10.28 4.70 -10.94
CA ASP A 186 11.36 3.83 -10.49
C ASP A 186 12.08 4.51 -9.32
N HIS A 187 12.35 3.75 -8.24
CA HIS A 187 13.11 4.23 -7.10
C HIS A 187 13.82 3.06 -6.40
N SER A 188 14.66 3.35 -5.42
CA SER A 188 15.32 2.32 -4.62
C SER A 188 15.35 2.70 -3.15
N VAL A 189 15.63 1.69 -2.32
CA VAL A 189 15.87 1.84 -0.90
C VAL A 189 17.17 1.15 -0.56
N THR A 190 18.09 1.86 0.09
CA THR A 190 19.31 1.25 0.61
C THR A 190 18.96 0.29 1.74
N THR A 191 19.44 -0.93 1.68
CA THR A 191 19.20 -1.98 2.67
C THR A 191 20.45 -2.83 2.91
N THR A 192 20.33 -3.80 3.82
CA THR A 192 21.36 -4.79 4.17
C THR A 192 20.77 -6.19 4.07
N ALA A 193 21.61 -7.23 4.18
CA ALA A 193 21.13 -8.61 4.26
C ALA A 193 20.14 -8.82 5.42
N ASP A 194 20.39 -8.20 6.58
CA ASP A 194 19.46 -8.27 7.72
C ASP A 194 18.16 -7.53 7.45
N GLY A 195 18.21 -6.35 6.81
CA GLY A 195 17.03 -5.61 6.36
C GLY A 195 16.19 -6.43 5.38
N MET A 196 16.81 -7.15 4.44
CA MET A 196 16.09 -8.04 3.52
C MET A 196 15.42 -9.22 4.23
N VAL A 197 16.13 -9.86 5.19
CA VAL A 197 15.54 -10.93 6.02
C VAL A 197 14.35 -10.41 6.78
N ALA A 198 14.46 -9.25 7.42
CA ALA A 198 13.37 -8.62 8.18
C ALA A 198 12.18 -8.29 7.27
N LEU A 199 12.42 -7.71 6.07
CA LEU A 199 11.38 -7.43 5.08
C LEU A 199 10.63 -8.71 4.64
N MET A 200 11.35 -9.79 4.36
CA MET A 200 10.75 -11.06 3.96
C MET A 200 10.02 -11.73 5.12
N SER A 201 10.55 -11.62 6.34
CA SER A 201 9.95 -12.16 7.57
C SER A 201 8.61 -11.51 7.93
N SER A 202 8.36 -10.30 7.43
CA SER A 202 7.09 -9.59 7.63
C SER A 202 5.94 -10.11 6.74
N ARG A 203 6.20 -11.05 5.82
CA ARG A 203 5.19 -11.58 4.90
C ARG A 203 4.38 -12.71 5.54
N SER A 204 3.10 -12.80 5.20
CA SER A 204 2.18 -13.79 5.76
C SER A 204 2.69 -15.23 5.64
N TYR A 205 3.27 -15.60 4.49
CA TYR A 205 3.81 -16.93 4.26
C TYR A 205 5.01 -17.27 5.16
N PHE A 206 5.78 -16.28 5.60
CA PHE A 206 6.87 -16.46 6.56
C PHE A 206 6.31 -16.60 7.98
N LEU A 207 5.35 -15.75 8.34
CA LEU A 207 4.73 -15.75 9.68
C LEU A 207 4.00 -17.05 9.98
N THR A 208 3.43 -17.70 8.96
CA THR A 208 2.68 -18.97 9.10
C THR A 208 3.54 -20.22 8.90
N ALA A 209 4.82 -20.08 8.56
CA ALA A 209 5.74 -21.22 8.38
C ALA A 209 6.22 -21.79 9.73
N ASP A 210 6.62 -23.07 9.74
CA ASP A 210 7.34 -23.69 10.85
C ASP A 210 8.79 -23.15 10.97
N ASP A 211 9.45 -23.46 12.07
CA ASP A 211 10.79 -22.94 12.37
C ASP A 211 11.85 -23.40 11.38
N ASP A 212 11.82 -24.66 10.94
CA ASP A 212 12.77 -25.18 9.94
C ASP A 212 12.59 -24.48 8.59
N THR A 213 11.34 -24.29 8.17
CA THR A 213 11.01 -23.54 6.95
C THR A 213 11.44 -22.07 7.06
N ARG A 214 11.26 -21.41 8.20
CA ARG A 214 11.73 -20.02 8.42
C ARG A 214 13.26 -19.92 8.35
N GLN A 215 13.98 -20.88 8.93
CA GLN A 215 15.44 -20.92 8.86
C GLN A 215 15.92 -21.11 7.42
N ALA A 216 15.32 -22.04 6.67
CA ALA A 216 15.64 -22.25 5.26
C ALA A 216 15.35 -21.02 4.40
N MET A 217 14.22 -20.33 4.63
CA MET A 217 13.89 -19.07 3.95
C MET A 217 14.90 -17.97 4.26
N THR A 218 15.30 -17.84 5.53
CA THR A 218 16.29 -16.85 5.97
C THR A 218 17.65 -17.10 5.31
N ALA A 219 18.13 -18.34 5.30
CA ALA A 219 19.36 -18.72 4.62
C ALA A 219 19.28 -18.40 3.12
N LYS A 220 18.18 -18.74 2.46
CA LYS A 220 17.97 -18.48 1.03
C LYS A 220 18.00 -16.98 0.70
N VAL A 221 17.40 -16.11 1.53
CA VAL A 221 17.49 -14.66 1.36
C VAL A 221 18.94 -14.20 1.44
N ARG A 222 19.67 -14.63 2.49
CA ARG A 222 21.07 -14.25 2.70
C ARG A 222 21.98 -14.69 1.54
N ASP A 223 21.82 -15.92 1.05
CA ASP A 223 22.57 -16.43 -0.08
C ASP A 223 22.35 -15.60 -1.36
N LEU A 224 21.10 -15.21 -1.62
CA LEU A 224 20.74 -14.42 -2.79
C LEU A 224 21.32 -13.01 -2.77
N VAL A 225 21.43 -12.40 -1.59
CA VAL A 225 21.93 -11.01 -1.46
C VAL A 225 23.42 -10.93 -1.12
N ALA A 226 24.06 -12.04 -0.71
CA ALA A 226 25.49 -12.06 -0.35
C ALA A 226 26.43 -11.44 -1.41
N PRO A 227 26.21 -11.63 -2.73
CA PRO A 227 27.06 -11.02 -3.75
C PRO A 227 26.92 -9.50 -3.85
N LEU A 228 25.92 -8.88 -3.21
CA LEU A 228 25.61 -7.45 -3.32
C LEU A 228 26.41 -6.58 -2.35
N GLY A 229 27.11 -7.21 -1.37
CA GLY A 229 27.88 -6.52 -0.33
C GLY A 229 27.06 -6.18 0.92
N ASP A 230 27.67 -5.38 1.82
CA ASP A 230 27.09 -5.08 3.14
C ASP A 230 25.85 -4.19 3.06
N GLN A 231 25.85 -3.25 2.12
CA GLN A 231 24.72 -2.37 1.79
C GLN A 231 24.50 -2.38 0.29
N PHE A 232 23.24 -2.41 -0.11
CA PHE A 232 22.87 -2.43 -1.52
C PHE A 232 21.50 -1.76 -1.73
N GLU A 233 21.24 -1.37 -2.98
CA GLU A 233 19.97 -0.80 -3.37
C GLU A 233 18.97 -1.90 -3.68
N LEU A 234 17.82 -1.88 -2.98
CA LEU A 234 16.64 -2.68 -3.32
C LEU A 234 15.75 -1.84 -4.25
N PRO A 235 15.73 -2.16 -5.55
CA PRO A 235 14.94 -1.40 -6.50
C PRO A 235 13.45 -1.69 -6.38
N TYR A 236 12.65 -0.63 -6.53
CA TYR A 236 11.19 -0.63 -6.54
C TYR A 236 10.64 0.13 -7.76
N VAL A 237 9.44 -0.23 -8.13
CA VAL A 237 8.59 0.54 -9.03
C VAL A 237 7.32 0.91 -8.28
N THR A 238 7.04 2.21 -8.20
CA THR A 238 5.76 2.70 -7.73
C THR A 238 4.81 2.82 -8.91
N TYR A 239 3.76 2.02 -8.90
CA TYR A 239 2.67 2.09 -9.88
C TYR A 239 1.57 2.98 -9.33
N CYS A 240 1.22 4.02 -10.07
CA CYS A 240 0.14 4.94 -9.76
C CYS A 240 -0.93 4.84 -10.84
N PHE A 241 -2.17 4.83 -10.40
CA PHE A 241 -3.35 4.89 -11.26
C PHE A 241 -4.21 6.03 -10.76
N ARG A 242 -4.85 6.77 -11.66
CA ARG A 242 -5.79 7.81 -11.27
C ARG A 242 -6.96 7.88 -12.24
N ALA A 243 -8.11 8.25 -11.73
CA ALA A 243 -9.26 8.64 -12.53
C ALA A 243 -10.03 9.75 -11.81
N TYR A 244 -10.79 10.51 -12.59
CA TYR A 244 -11.55 11.66 -12.09
C TYR A 244 -13.00 11.27 -11.92
N LYS A 245 -13.64 11.72 -10.83
CA LYS A 245 -15.08 11.62 -10.63
C LYS A 245 -15.80 12.40 -11.74
N LEU A 246 -16.78 11.74 -12.38
CA LEU A 246 -17.65 12.30 -13.42
C LEU A 246 -18.71 13.24 -12.86
#